data_0c24bebaa6e4d749730bef6ab626935c
#
_entry.id   0c24bebaa6e4d749730bef6ab626935c
#
_cell.length_a   1.000
_cell.length_b   1.000
_cell.length_c   1.000
_cell.angle_alpha   90.00
_cell.angle_beta   90.00
_cell.angle_gamma   90.00
#
_symmetry.space_group_name_H-M   'P 1'
#
loop_
_entity.id
_entity.type
_entity.pdbx_description
1 polymer ?
#
loop_
_entity_poly.entity_id
_entity_poly.type
_entity_poly.pdbx_seq_one_letter_code
_entity_poly.pdbx_strand_id
1 'polypeptide(L)'
;EMMEQCPDSLMWSLCDGKLENATARTSFDAMRAGDQAAAKVVDTYIRYLACGVVNLINIFQPEVLCIGGGVCNEGDYLLKPLLEIVHNEQYSRHSVDQTAIKIAELGNDAGIIGAAMLSL
;
A
#
# COMPACT_ATOMS: atom_id res chain seq x y z
N GLU A 1 7.50 -17.21 1.63
CA GLU A 1 8.83 -17.06 1.00
C GLU A 1 9.82 -16.30 1.90
N MET A 2 9.64 -14.97 2.16
CA MET A 2 10.59 -14.21 3.01
C MET A 2 10.66 -14.76 4.44
N MET A 3 9.55 -15.10 5.05
CA MET A 3 9.51 -15.70 6.40
C MET A 3 10.23 -17.06 6.44
N GLU A 4 10.08 -17.88 5.41
CA GLU A 4 10.74 -19.20 5.31
C GLU A 4 12.27 -19.06 5.16
N GLN A 5 12.73 -17.96 4.53
CA GLN A 5 14.15 -17.62 4.40
C GLN A 5 14.72 -16.97 5.67
N CYS A 6 13.87 -16.40 6.51
CA CYS A 6 14.25 -15.68 7.73
C CYS A 6 13.51 -16.26 8.95
N PRO A 7 13.97 -17.40 9.50
CA PRO A 7 13.33 -18.06 10.64
C PRO A 7 13.30 -17.21 11.92
N ASP A 8 14.25 -16.27 12.05
CA ASP A 8 14.35 -15.37 13.22
C ASP A 8 13.51 -14.10 13.09
N SER A 9 12.74 -13.94 11.99
CA SER A 9 11.89 -12.78 11.77
C SER A 9 10.76 -12.69 12.79
N LEU A 10 10.48 -11.47 13.28
CA LEU A 10 9.35 -11.18 14.17
C LEU A 10 8.00 -11.49 13.53
N MET A 11 7.93 -11.58 12.20
CA MET A 11 6.70 -11.98 11.51
C MET A 11 6.18 -13.33 11.97
N TRP A 12 7.07 -14.26 12.34
CA TRP A 12 6.66 -15.58 12.87
C TRP A 12 5.93 -15.48 14.19
N SER A 13 6.41 -14.64 15.10
CA SER A 13 5.74 -14.45 16.40
C SER A 13 4.37 -13.74 16.27
N LEU A 14 4.25 -12.84 15.29
CA LEU A 14 3.01 -12.10 15.04
C LEU A 14 1.93 -12.92 14.33
N CYS A 15 2.26 -14.08 13.79
CA CYS A 15 1.32 -15.01 13.16
C CYS A 15 1.22 -16.37 13.88
N ASP A 16 1.60 -16.42 15.17
CA ASP A 16 1.56 -17.62 16.03
C ASP A 16 2.37 -18.80 15.45
N GLY A 17 3.45 -18.50 14.72
CA GLY A 17 4.28 -19.52 14.06
C GLY A 17 3.63 -20.19 12.85
N LYS A 18 2.48 -19.71 12.37
CA LYS A 18 1.74 -20.31 11.26
C LYS A 18 1.71 -19.35 10.07
N LEU A 19 2.29 -19.79 8.96
CA LEU A 19 2.35 -18.99 7.73
C LEU A 19 0.96 -18.60 7.19
N GLU A 20 -0.03 -19.46 7.39
CA GLU A 20 -1.42 -19.23 6.99
C GLU A 20 -2.09 -18.03 7.69
N ASN A 21 -1.59 -17.64 8.86
CA ASN A 21 -2.07 -16.47 9.62
C ASN A 21 -1.36 -15.17 9.21
N ALA A 22 -0.34 -15.25 8.36
CA ALA A 22 0.39 -14.06 7.92
C ALA A 22 -0.47 -13.20 7.00
N THR A 23 -0.57 -11.93 7.33
CA THR A 23 -1.30 -10.90 6.56
C THR A 23 -0.38 -9.76 6.17
N ALA A 24 -0.85 -8.84 5.32
CA ALA A 24 -0.11 -7.62 5.04
C ALA A 24 0.23 -6.86 6.33
N ARG A 25 -0.70 -6.77 7.28
CA ARG A 25 -0.50 -6.13 8.58
C ARG A 25 0.67 -6.73 9.35
N THR A 26 0.83 -8.06 9.32
CA THR A 26 1.96 -8.77 9.97
C THR A 26 3.31 -8.18 9.56
N SER A 27 3.50 -7.90 8.26
CA SER A 27 4.74 -7.33 7.75
C SER A 27 4.94 -5.88 8.20
N PHE A 28 3.89 -5.06 8.22
CA PHE A 28 3.97 -3.68 8.69
C PHE A 28 4.23 -3.59 10.20
N ASP A 29 3.58 -4.44 11.01
CA ASP A 29 3.78 -4.50 12.45
C ASP A 29 5.21 -4.93 12.80
N ALA A 30 5.73 -5.97 12.14
CA ALA A 30 7.12 -6.43 12.32
C ALA A 30 8.13 -5.35 11.87
N MET A 31 7.89 -4.67 10.75
CA MET A 31 8.73 -3.56 10.29
C MET A 31 8.79 -2.44 11.33
N ARG A 32 7.64 -2.03 11.91
CA ARG A 32 7.58 -1.02 12.98
C ARG A 32 8.36 -1.45 14.24
N ALA A 33 8.44 -2.75 14.49
CA ALA A 33 9.23 -3.33 15.57
C ALA A 33 10.73 -3.48 15.23
N GLY A 34 11.16 -3.06 14.04
CA GLY A 34 12.56 -3.05 13.62
C GLY A 34 13.02 -4.30 12.86
N ASP A 35 12.10 -5.18 12.44
CA ASP A 35 12.45 -6.37 11.66
C ASP A 35 12.85 -6.00 10.23
N GLN A 36 14.09 -6.34 9.87
CA GLN A 36 14.66 -6.03 8.56
C GLN A 36 14.10 -6.89 7.43
N ALA A 37 13.72 -8.13 7.72
CA ALA A 37 13.10 -9.00 6.74
C ALA A 37 11.70 -8.48 6.38
N ALA A 38 10.93 -8.06 7.38
CA ALA A 38 9.64 -7.42 7.21
C ALA A 38 9.74 -6.09 6.44
N ALA A 39 10.75 -5.28 6.75
CA ALA A 39 11.01 -4.03 6.03
C ALA A 39 11.23 -4.25 4.52
N LYS A 40 11.95 -5.31 4.14
CA LYS A 40 12.13 -5.69 2.73
C LYS A 40 10.82 -6.12 2.07
N VAL A 41 9.97 -6.85 2.79
CA VAL A 41 8.65 -7.25 2.29
C VAL A 41 7.79 -6.02 2.02
N VAL A 42 7.73 -5.08 2.97
CA VAL A 42 6.97 -3.84 2.85
C VAL A 42 7.51 -2.96 1.71
N ASP A 43 8.83 -2.78 1.61
CA ASP A 43 9.45 -2.02 0.50
C ASP A 43 9.08 -2.62 -0.86
N THR A 44 9.20 -3.93 -0.99
CA THR A 44 8.83 -4.63 -2.23
C THR A 44 7.35 -4.44 -2.58
N TYR A 45 6.47 -4.57 -1.59
CA TYR A 45 5.04 -4.34 -1.75
C TYR A 45 4.74 -2.91 -2.23
N ILE A 46 5.35 -1.91 -1.59
CA ILE A 46 5.14 -0.49 -1.95
C ILE A 46 5.65 -0.21 -3.36
N ARG A 47 6.77 -0.79 -3.78
CA ARG A 47 7.28 -0.65 -5.16
C ARG A 47 6.33 -1.23 -6.20
N TYR A 48 5.76 -2.41 -5.95
CA TYR A 48 4.75 -2.99 -6.87
C TYR A 48 3.48 -2.14 -6.92
N LEU A 49 3.02 -1.65 -5.77
CA LEU A 49 1.86 -0.76 -5.70
C LEU A 49 2.15 0.55 -6.46
N ALA A 50 3.32 1.15 -6.25
CA ALA A 50 3.74 2.36 -6.95
C ALA A 50 3.78 2.15 -8.47
N CYS A 51 4.32 1.04 -8.95
CA CYS A 51 4.32 0.70 -10.37
C CYS A 51 2.88 0.68 -10.94
N GLY A 52 1.94 0.06 -10.24
CA GLY A 52 0.53 0.06 -10.65
C GLY A 52 -0.08 1.46 -10.67
N VAL A 53 0.17 2.25 -9.63
CA VAL A 53 -0.32 3.64 -9.52
C VAL A 53 0.26 4.52 -10.63
N VAL A 54 1.56 4.44 -10.88
CA VAL A 54 2.25 5.18 -11.95
C VAL A 54 1.66 4.84 -13.32
N ASN A 55 1.40 3.56 -13.58
CA ASN A 55 0.78 3.13 -14.83
C ASN A 55 -0.63 3.73 -15.00
N LEU A 56 -1.46 3.70 -13.94
CA LEU A 56 -2.78 4.31 -13.99
C LEU A 56 -2.72 5.82 -14.22
N ILE A 57 -1.81 6.52 -13.56
CA ILE A 57 -1.62 7.96 -13.74
C ILE A 57 -1.16 8.25 -15.17
N ASN A 58 -0.18 7.52 -15.68
CA ASN A 58 0.37 7.76 -17.02
C ASN A 58 -0.63 7.46 -18.14
N ILE A 59 -1.56 6.52 -17.93
CA ILE A 59 -2.58 6.15 -18.93
C ILE A 59 -3.77 7.11 -18.88
N PHE A 60 -4.29 7.42 -17.69
CA PHE A 60 -5.57 8.10 -17.52
C PHE A 60 -5.46 9.55 -17.07
N GLN A 61 -4.34 9.95 -16.46
CA GLN A 61 -4.12 11.27 -15.86
C GLN A 61 -5.33 11.75 -15.02
N PRO A 62 -5.81 10.95 -14.06
CA PRO A 62 -6.96 11.35 -13.26
C PRO A 62 -6.59 12.53 -12.35
N GLU A 63 -7.56 13.39 -12.04
CA GLU A 63 -7.37 14.46 -11.05
C GLU A 63 -7.09 13.89 -9.66
N VAL A 64 -7.81 12.82 -9.30
CA VAL A 64 -7.68 12.13 -8.01
C VAL A 64 -7.60 10.62 -8.21
N LEU A 65 -6.64 9.98 -7.55
CA LEU A 65 -6.54 8.53 -7.43
C LEU A 65 -6.70 8.16 -5.95
N CYS A 66 -7.75 7.39 -5.64
CA CYS A 66 -8.02 6.93 -4.29
C CYS A 66 -7.56 5.49 -4.11
N ILE A 67 -6.82 5.24 -3.02
CA ILE A 67 -6.41 3.90 -2.59
C ILE A 67 -7.33 3.48 -1.45
N GLY A 68 -7.97 2.31 -1.61
CA GLY A 68 -8.88 1.72 -0.62
C GLY A 68 -8.37 0.38 -0.09
N GLY A 69 -9.15 -0.19 0.83
CA GLY A 69 -8.88 -1.50 1.44
C GLY A 69 -8.09 -1.43 2.74
N GLY A 70 -7.94 -2.60 3.37
CA GLY A 70 -7.37 -2.70 4.72
C GLY A 70 -5.93 -2.20 4.87
N VAL A 71 -5.14 -2.22 3.80
CA VAL A 71 -3.76 -1.71 3.81
C VAL A 71 -3.70 -0.20 4.05
N CYS A 72 -4.75 0.54 3.76
CA CYS A 72 -4.83 1.98 4.00
C CYS A 72 -4.78 2.35 5.49
N ASN A 73 -5.07 1.40 6.38
CA ASN A 73 -4.94 1.58 7.83
C ASN A 73 -3.48 1.77 8.26
N GLU A 74 -2.51 1.44 7.40
CA GLU A 74 -1.08 1.65 7.67
C GLU A 74 -0.68 3.14 7.57
N GLY A 75 -1.55 3.98 7.02
CA GLY A 75 -1.40 5.44 6.97
C GLY A 75 -0.10 5.89 6.32
N ASP A 76 0.65 6.70 7.04
CA ASP A 76 1.90 7.30 6.57
C ASP A 76 3.00 6.28 6.23
N TYR A 77 3.00 5.10 6.86
CA TYR A 77 3.97 4.04 6.55
C TYR A 77 3.78 3.48 5.13
N LEU A 78 2.57 3.56 4.60
CA LEU A 78 2.26 3.21 3.22
C LEU A 78 2.38 4.44 2.30
N LEU A 79 1.72 5.54 2.68
CA LEU A 79 1.46 6.66 1.78
C LEU A 79 2.74 7.46 1.46
N LYS A 80 3.58 7.77 2.46
CA LYS A 80 4.78 8.58 2.24
C LYS A 80 5.75 7.96 1.24
N PRO A 81 6.21 6.71 1.43
CA PRO A 81 7.14 6.09 0.48
C PRO A 81 6.48 5.85 -0.90
N LEU A 82 5.17 5.58 -0.93
CA LEU A 82 4.44 5.45 -2.17
C LEU A 82 4.45 6.75 -2.98
N LEU A 83 4.13 7.88 -2.34
CA LEU A 83 4.12 9.20 -2.98
C LEU A 83 5.50 9.58 -3.51
N GLU A 84 6.56 9.28 -2.76
CA GLU A 84 7.94 9.54 -3.18
C GLU A 84 8.28 8.80 -4.48
N ILE A 85 7.97 7.52 -4.56
CA ILE A 85 8.23 6.72 -5.76
C ILE A 85 7.38 7.23 -6.93
N VAL A 86 6.08 7.43 -6.73
CA VAL A 86 5.18 7.89 -7.79
C VAL A 86 5.59 9.25 -8.33
N HIS A 87 5.96 10.19 -7.46
CA HIS A 87 6.41 11.53 -7.90
C HIS A 87 7.67 11.44 -8.77
N ASN A 88 8.57 10.52 -8.48
CA ASN A 88 9.81 10.35 -9.25
C ASN A 88 9.60 9.62 -10.57
N GLU A 89 8.62 8.73 -10.68
CA GLU A 89 8.45 7.82 -11.81
C GLU A 89 7.33 8.22 -12.78
N GLN A 90 6.37 9.08 -12.37
CA GLN A 90 5.33 9.55 -13.28
C GLN A 90 5.85 10.45 -14.41
N TYR A 91 5.30 10.34 -15.60
CA TYR A 91 5.69 11.16 -16.76
C TYR A 91 5.46 12.65 -16.52
N SER A 92 4.33 12.99 -15.89
CA SER A 92 3.90 14.36 -15.63
C SER A 92 4.55 15.01 -14.40
N ARG A 93 5.67 14.48 -13.89
CA ARG A 93 6.34 14.96 -12.65
C ARG A 93 6.69 16.45 -12.64
N HIS A 94 6.77 17.08 -13.79
CA HIS A 94 7.04 18.52 -13.95
C HIS A 94 5.80 19.31 -14.36
N SER A 95 4.63 18.67 -14.48
CA SER A 95 3.36 19.34 -14.77
C SER A 95 2.88 20.16 -13.57
N VAL A 96 2.18 21.25 -13.85
CA VAL A 96 1.48 22.03 -12.83
C VAL A 96 0.30 21.24 -12.27
N ASP A 97 -0.39 20.48 -13.16
CA ASP A 97 -1.52 19.63 -12.79
C ASP A 97 -1.02 18.22 -12.58
N GLN A 98 -1.03 17.78 -11.31
CA GLN A 98 -0.63 16.45 -10.91
C GLN A 98 -1.80 15.70 -10.26
N THR A 99 -1.85 14.39 -10.47
CA THR A 99 -2.84 13.52 -9.82
C THR A 99 -2.67 13.57 -8.31
N ALA A 100 -3.74 13.91 -7.59
CA ALA A 100 -3.77 13.83 -6.13
C ALA A 100 -4.01 12.38 -5.71
N ILE A 101 -3.05 11.77 -5.01
CA ILE A 101 -3.19 10.41 -4.46
C ILE A 101 -3.71 10.54 -3.03
N LYS A 102 -4.83 9.86 -2.74
CA LYS A 102 -5.50 9.92 -1.44
C LYS A 102 -5.84 8.51 -0.93
N ILE A 103 -5.96 8.37 0.37
CA ILE A 103 -6.57 7.20 1.01
C ILE A 103 -8.09 7.43 1.06
N ALA A 104 -8.86 6.37 0.76
CA ALA A 104 -10.32 6.42 0.83
C ALA A 104 -10.78 6.65 2.28
N GLU A 105 -11.54 7.73 2.51
CA GLU A 105 -11.98 8.13 3.86
C GLU A 105 -13.00 7.15 4.46
N LEU A 106 -13.81 6.50 3.63
CA LEU A 106 -14.84 5.55 4.06
C LEU A 106 -14.27 4.14 4.38
N GLY A 107 -12.95 3.96 4.31
CA GLY A 107 -12.29 2.71 4.63
C GLY A 107 -12.87 1.52 3.87
N ASN A 108 -13.23 0.46 4.59
CA ASN A 108 -13.76 -0.77 4.00
C ASN A 108 -15.21 -0.62 3.49
N ASP A 109 -15.95 0.39 3.96
CA ASP A 109 -17.36 0.64 3.59
C ASP A 109 -17.49 1.41 2.27
N ALA A 110 -16.38 1.95 1.75
CA ALA A 110 -16.35 2.71 0.50
C ALA A 110 -16.99 1.97 -0.68
N GLY A 111 -16.77 0.66 -0.78
CA GLY A 111 -17.32 -0.18 -1.84
C GLY A 111 -18.85 -0.33 -1.74
N ILE A 112 -19.36 -0.56 -0.53
CA ILE A 112 -20.79 -0.74 -0.28
C ILE A 112 -21.53 0.57 -0.53
N ILE A 113 -21.01 1.67 0.01
CA ILE A 113 -21.58 3.01 -0.16
C ILE A 113 -21.53 3.42 -1.64
N GLY A 114 -20.40 3.22 -2.31
CA GLY A 114 -20.25 3.52 -3.73
C GLY A 114 -21.22 2.73 -4.61
N ALA A 115 -21.41 1.43 -4.33
CA ALA A 115 -22.39 0.61 -5.04
C ALA A 115 -23.83 1.10 -4.82
N ALA A 116 -24.18 1.51 -3.60
CA ALA A 116 -25.50 2.07 -3.30
C ALA A 116 -25.76 3.40 -4.03
N MET A 117 -24.71 4.22 -4.23
CA MET A 117 -24.81 5.50 -4.93
C MET A 117 -24.93 5.38 -6.45
N LEU A 118 -24.62 4.21 -7.04
CA LEU A 118 -24.78 3.99 -8.48
C LEU A 118 -26.25 3.93 -8.93
N SER A 119 -27.19 3.77 -8.01
CA SER A 119 -28.63 3.72 -8.29
C SER A 119 -29.33 5.07 -8.18
N LEU A 120 -28.61 6.13 -7.87
CA LEU A 120 -29.09 7.50 -7.77
C LEU A 120 -28.71 8.30 -9.01
#